data_f0aa0290fbf1f33748bf04a0a7d2105c
#
_entry.id   f0aa0290fbf1f33748bf04a0a7d2105c
#
_cell.length_a   1.000
_cell.length_b   1.000
_cell.length_c   1.000
_cell.angle_alpha   90.00
_cell.angle_beta   90.00
_cell.angle_gamma   90.00
#
_symmetry.space_group_name_H-M   'P 1'
#
loop_
_entity.id
_entity.type
_entity.pdbx_description
1 polymer ?
#
loop_
_entity_poly.entity_id
_entity_poly.type
_entity_poly.pdbx_seq_one_letter_code
_entity_poly.pdbx_strand_id
1 'polypeptide(L)'
;MEIRNLALGRDIVPGRERDNTCSRIVNADDCFLFTARHELPYMETETLDITDLDAVREMIEVNAIDTIVNCAAYTDVEKAEGNFEEADLQNHIAVDNLAEAAREFGITLIHISTDYVFGGESSKPYTELDGTSPLGVYGLTKLAGERAILDSGCDHVILRTSWLYSPYGRNFVKTMKRLTAEKDELNVVIDEIGTPTYARDLAQAIIDIIHSGKTDICSGIYNYSGEGLCSRFDLAYEVGRLCGNVCRLKPCLSVDFPTVAARPHYSVLDKTLIKTTFDLEIPHWTESLRHCIGRMKKMQEGE
;
A
#
# COMPACT_ATOMS: atom_id res chain seq x y z
N MET A 1 -12.79 -25.70 2.83
CA MET A 1 -13.70 -24.55 2.70
C MET A 1 -12.97 -23.59 1.77
N GLU A 2 -13.51 -23.31 0.61
CA GLU A 2 -12.91 -22.41 -0.37
C GLU A 2 -13.09 -20.98 0.11
N ILE A 3 -12.01 -20.23 0.32
CA ILE A 3 -12.07 -18.83 0.76
C ILE A 3 -12.20 -17.97 -0.50
N ARG A 4 -13.21 -17.12 -0.56
CA ARG A 4 -13.45 -16.22 -1.69
C ARG A 4 -13.17 -14.78 -1.30
N ASN A 5 -12.17 -14.19 -1.92
CA ASN A 5 -11.64 -12.88 -1.59
C ASN A 5 -11.91 -11.89 -2.72
N LEU A 6 -12.40 -10.70 -2.38
CA LEU A 6 -12.55 -9.57 -3.27
C LEU A 6 -11.38 -8.62 -3.11
N ALA A 7 -10.50 -8.52 -4.11
CA ALA A 7 -9.37 -7.61 -4.09
C ALA A 7 -9.64 -6.36 -4.93
N LEU A 8 -9.52 -5.19 -4.30
CA LEU A 8 -9.82 -3.87 -4.86
C LEU A 8 -8.54 -3.06 -5.06
N GLY A 9 -8.26 -2.61 -6.29
CA GLY A 9 -7.19 -1.63 -6.55
C GLY A 9 -6.09 -2.04 -7.53
N ARG A 10 -5.37 -1.03 -8.04
CA ARG A 10 -4.50 -1.13 -9.21
C ARG A 10 -3.13 -1.73 -8.99
N ASP A 11 -2.54 -1.62 -7.80
CA ASP A 11 -1.10 -1.78 -7.59
C ASP A 11 -0.70 -2.96 -6.70
N ILE A 12 -1.63 -3.55 -5.98
CA ILE A 12 -1.43 -4.72 -5.15
C ILE A 12 -2.14 -5.89 -5.83
N VAL A 13 -1.51 -6.43 -6.84
CA VAL A 13 -2.00 -7.62 -7.52
C VAL A 13 -0.93 -8.68 -7.44
N PRO A 14 -1.22 -9.88 -6.93
CA PRO A 14 -0.38 -11.04 -7.18
C PRO A 14 -0.35 -11.24 -8.70
N GLY A 15 0.76 -10.87 -9.34
CA GLY A 15 0.85 -10.95 -10.79
C GLY A 15 0.63 -12.38 -11.25
N ARG A 16 -0.25 -12.59 -12.22
CA ARG A 16 -0.21 -13.81 -13.07
C ARG A 16 1.12 -13.82 -13.78
N GLU A 17 2.11 -14.44 -13.17
CA GLU A 17 3.34 -14.79 -13.85
C GLU A 17 3.39 -16.28 -14.10
N ARG A 18 3.70 -16.60 -15.33
CA ARG A 18 4.11 -17.96 -15.71
C ARG A 18 5.49 -18.33 -15.12
N ASP A 19 5.91 -17.62 -14.09
CA ASP A 19 7.15 -17.91 -13.39
C ASP A 19 6.83 -18.76 -12.16
N ASN A 20 7.52 -19.89 -11.99
CA ASN A 20 7.34 -20.89 -10.93
C ASN A 20 7.44 -20.34 -9.50
N THR A 21 7.69 -19.04 -9.33
CA THR A 21 7.70 -18.36 -8.03
C THR A 21 6.32 -17.82 -7.62
N CYS A 22 5.38 -17.63 -8.57
CA CYS A 22 4.03 -17.16 -8.27
C CYS A 22 3.11 -18.27 -7.72
N SER A 23 3.41 -19.53 -8.00
CA SER A 23 2.68 -20.69 -7.46
C SER A 23 2.80 -20.87 -5.94
N ARG A 24 3.62 -20.04 -5.27
CA ARG A 24 3.74 -20.01 -3.80
C ARG A 24 2.87 -18.95 -3.12
N ILE A 25 2.30 -18.00 -3.88
CA ILE A 25 1.56 -16.87 -3.32
C ILE A 25 0.08 -17.21 -3.14
N VAL A 26 -0.48 -18.04 -4.02
CA VAL A 26 -1.89 -18.44 -3.96
C VAL A 26 -1.95 -19.96 -3.97
N ASN A 27 -2.57 -20.55 -2.94
CA ASN A 27 -2.82 -21.98 -2.93
C ASN A 27 -3.85 -22.32 -4.03
N ALA A 28 -3.86 -23.55 -4.52
CA ALA A 28 -4.81 -24.01 -5.54
C ALA A 28 -6.28 -23.87 -5.13
N ASP A 29 -6.53 -23.72 -3.83
CA ASP A 29 -7.86 -23.61 -3.22
C ASP A 29 -8.29 -22.13 -2.97
N ASP A 30 -7.42 -21.14 -3.23
CA ASP A 30 -7.76 -19.73 -3.07
C ASP A 30 -8.46 -19.20 -4.32
N CYS A 31 -9.60 -18.56 -4.14
CA CYS A 31 -10.32 -17.87 -5.18
C CYS A 31 -10.26 -16.36 -4.94
N PHE A 32 -9.62 -15.62 -5.85
CA PHE A 32 -9.58 -14.16 -5.83
C PHE A 32 -10.40 -13.59 -6.98
N LEU A 33 -11.38 -12.74 -6.63
CA LEU A 33 -12.06 -11.89 -7.58
C LEU A 33 -11.41 -10.51 -7.55
N PHE A 34 -10.82 -10.10 -8.67
CA PHE A 34 -10.21 -8.78 -8.78
C PHE A 34 -11.20 -7.80 -9.38
N THR A 35 -11.35 -6.63 -8.75
CA THR A 35 -12.23 -5.59 -9.26
C THR A 35 -11.49 -4.27 -9.42
N ALA A 36 -11.96 -3.45 -10.35
CA ALA A 36 -11.50 -2.09 -10.58
C ALA A 36 -12.65 -1.25 -11.15
N ARG A 37 -12.59 0.08 -10.97
CA ARG A 37 -13.58 0.99 -11.54
C ARG A 37 -13.58 0.99 -13.08
N HIS A 38 -12.47 0.57 -13.70
CA HIS A 38 -12.31 0.44 -15.14
C HIS A 38 -11.52 -0.83 -15.45
N GLU A 39 -11.79 -1.45 -16.61
CA GLU A 39 -11.03 -2.60 -17.08
C GLU A 39 -9.52 -2.32 -17.11
N LEU A 40 -8.74 -3.28 -16.65
CA LEU A 40 -7.29 -3.22 -16.67
C LEU A 40 -6.74 -4.06 -17.82
N PRO A 41 -5.95 -3.49 -18.75
CA PRO A 41 -5.55 -4.19 -19.98
C PRO A 41 -4.60 -5.37 -19.75
N TYR A 42 -4.09 -5.55 -18.54
CA TYR A 42 -3.12 -6.58 -18.16
C TYR A 42 -3.65 -7.61 -17.16
N MET A 43 -4.92 -7.48 -16.76
CA MET A 43 -5.51 -8.35 -15.76
C MET A 43 -7.02 -8.45 -15.97
N GLU A 44 -7.57 -9.64 -15.79
CA GLU A 44 -8.99 -9.86 -15.75
C GLU A 44 -9.57 -9.26 -14.46
N THR A 45 -10.50 -8.32 -14.59
CA THR A 45 -11.14 -7.64 -13.49
C THR A 45 -12.63 -7.48 -13.77
N GLU A 46 -13.44 -7.63 -12.73
CA GLU A 46 -14.84 -7.19 -12.74
C GLU A 46 -14.91 -5.67 -12.49
N THR A 47 -15.87 -5.01 -13.12
CA THR A 47 -16.07 -3.58 -12.90
C THR A 47 -16.84 -3.35 -11.60
N LEU A 48 -16.26 -2.56 -10.68
CA LEU A 48 -16.90 -2.17 -9.43
C LEU A 48 -16.48 -0.74 -9.04
N ASP A 49 -17.46 0.12 -8.80
CA ASP A 49 -17.26 1.41 -8.13
C ASP A 49 -17.64 1.26 -6.65
N ILE A 50 -16.65 1.35 -5.77
CA ILE A 50 -16.86 1.19 -4.31
C ILE A 50 -17.60 2.36 -3.67
N THR A 51 -17.87 3.44 -4.41
CA THR A 51 -18.74 4.54 -3.95
C THR A 51 -20.21 4.19 -4.09
N ASP A 52 -20.54 3.13 -4.81
CA ASP A 52 -21.89 2.58 -4.97
C ASP A 52 -22.07 1.38 -4.01
N LEU A 53 -22.72 1.61 -2.87
CA LEU A 53 -22.93 0.61 -1.83
C LEU A 53 -23.78 -0.57 -2.33
N ASP A 54 -24.77 -0.32 -3.19
CA ASP A 54 -25.63 -1.39 -3.69
C ASP A 54 -24.89 -2.29 -4.66
N ALA A 55 -23.99 -1.73 -5.50
CA ALA A 55 -23.09 -2.51 -6.36
C ALA A 55 -22.09 -3.35 -5.53
N VAL A 56 -21.58 -2.82 -4.40
CA VAL A 56 -20.74 -3.57 -3.46
C VAL A 56 -21.49 -4.75 -2.86
N ARG A 57 -22.71 -4.55 -2.39
CA ARG A 57 -23.58 -5.60 -1.82
C ARG A 57 -23.86 -6.72 -2.84
N GLU A 58 -24.24 -6.34 -4.05
CA GLU A 58 -24.51 -7.29 -5.14
C GLU A 58 -23.26 -8.13 -5.46
N MET A 59 -22.08 -7.49 -5.55
CA MET A 59 -20.81 -8.16 -5.81
C MET A 59 -20.48 -9.20 -4.72
N ILE A 60 -20.69 -8.87 -3.45
CA ILE A 60 -20.47 -9.77 -2.31
C ILE A 60 -21.42 -10.96 -2.38
N GLU A 61 -22.72 -10.70 -2.56
CA GLU A 61 -23.76 -11.74 -2.54
C GLU A 61 -23.63 -12.72 -3.71
N VAL A 62 -23.50 -12.19 -4.95
CA VAL A 62 -23.42 -13.00 -6.19
C VAL A 62 -22.20 -13.90 -6.18
N ASN A 63 -21.07 -13.40 -5.68
CA ASN A 63 -19.81 -14.14 -5.69
C ASN A 63 -19.52 -14.86 -4.36
N ALA A 64 -20.39 -14.79 -3.36
CA ALA A 64 -20.23 -15.37 -2.03
C ALA A 64 -18.85 -15.02 -1.43
N ILE A 65 -18.54 -13.73 -1.33
CA ILE A 65 -17.27 -13.22 -0.83
C ILE A 65 -17.17 -13.39 0.69
N ASP A 66 -16.05 -13.88 1.19
CA ASP A 66 -15.74 -14.05 2.61
C ASP A 66 -14.83 -12.94 3.16
N THR A 67 -14.05 -12.31 2.30
CA THR A 67 -13.08 -11.26 2.70
C THR A 67 -12.96 -10.20 1.62
N ILE A 68 -13.00 -8.94 2.00
CA ILE A 68 -12.70 -7.79 1.15
C ILE A 68 -11.27 -7.34 1.41
N VAL A 69 -10.46 -7.18 0.36
CA VAL A 69 -9.13 -6.54 0.43
C VAL A 69 -9.19 -5.21 -0.30
N ASN A 70 -9.35 -4.12 0.44
CA ASN A 70 -9.43 -2.77 -0.13
C ASN A 70 -8.05 -2.14 -0.34
N CYS A 71 -7.61 -2.15 -1.61
CA CYS A 71 -6.41 -1.43 -2.08
C CYS A 71 -6.76 -0.17 -2.89
N ALA A 72 -8.05 0.11 -3.10
CA ALA A 72 -8.49 1.30 -3.82
C ALA A 72 -8.34 2.53 -2.92
N ALA A 73 -7.79 3.61 -3.48
CA ALA A 73 -7.63 4.88 -2.79
C ALA A 73 -7.33 6.02 -3.76
N TYR A 74 -7.60 7.24 -3.33
CA TYR A 74 -7.02 8.44 -3.93
C TYR A 74 -5.58 8.59 -3.39
N THR A 75 -4.57 8.33 -4.23
CA THR A 75 -3.16 8.24 -3.80
C THR A 75 -2.28 9.37 -4.30
N ASP A 76 -2.81 10.31 -5.09
CA ASP A 76 -2.05 11.48 -5.55
C ASP A 76 -2.03 12.53 -4.43
N VAL A 77 -1.02 12.41 -3.55
CA VAL A 77 -0.86 13.23 -2.34
C VAL A 77 -0.83 14.73 -2.67
N GLU A 78 -0.13 15.12 -3.75
CA GLU A 78 -0.04 16.54 -4.16
C GLU A 78 -1.38 17.09 -4.65
N LYS A 79 -2.11 16.31 -5.46
CA LYS A 79 -3.40 16.74 -5.97
C LYS A 79 -4.50 16.72 -4.91
N ALA A 80 -4.38 15.90 -3.89
CA ALA A 80 -5.35 15.83 -2.81
C ALA A 80 -5.53 17.19 -2.13
N GLU A 81 -4.46 18.00 -2.00
CA GLU A 81 -4.53 19.33 -1.38
C GLU A 81 -5.51 20.28 -2.09
N GLY A 82 -5.70 20.12 -3.41
CA GLY A 82 -6.65 20.89 -4.20
C GLY A 82 -7.95 20.17 -4.53
N ASN A 83 -8.11 18.89 -4.11
CA ASN A 83 -9.25 18.04 -4.46
C ASN A 83 -9.77 17.26 -3.25
N PHE A 84 -10.08 17.97 -2.17
CA PHE A 84 -10.55 17.36 -0.92
C PHE A 84 -11.77 16.47 -1.14
N GLU A 85 -12.78 16.92 -1.87
CA GLU A 85 -14.02 16.18 -2.08
C GLU A 85 -13.80 14.82 -2.75
N GLU A 86 -12.95 14.77 -3.79
CA GLU A 86 -12.63 13.53 -4.48
C GLU A 86 -11.77 12.60 -3.61
N ALA A 87 -10.83 13.16 -2.84
CA ALA A 87 -10.01 12.39 -1.91
C ALA A 87 -10.86 11.82 -0.76
N ASP A 88 -11.77 12.61 -0.20
CA ASP A 88 -12.69 12.18 0.85
C ASP A 88 -13.68 11.13 0.34
N LEU A 89 -14.25 11.32 -0.86
CA LEU A 89 -15.12 10.34 -1.48
C LEU A 89 -14.48 8.96 -1.59
N GLN A 90 -13.20 8.90 -2.03
CA GLN A 90 -12.54 7.62 -2.27
C GLN A 90 -11.86 7.04 -1.01
N ASN A 91 -11.30 7.88 -0.14
CA ASN A 91 -10.53 7.42 1.02
C ASN A 91 -11.36 7.29 2.30
N HIS A 92 -12.55 7.89 2.34
CA HIS A 92 -13.44 7.89 3.50
C HIS A 92 -14.82 7.31 3.15
N ILE A 93 -15.63 7.98 2.32
CA ILE A 93 -17.02 7.58 2.07
C ILE A 93 -17.10 6.20 1.42
N ALA A 94 -16.27 5.91 0.42
CA ALA A 94 -16.23 4.59 -0.20
C ALA A 94 -15.73 3.50 0.77
N VAL A 95 -14.85 3.86 1.71
CA VAL A 95 -14.38 2.94 2.75
C VAL A 95 -15.47 2.66 3.78
N ASP A 96 -16.28 3.66 4.12
CA ASP A 96 -17.48 3.50 4.96
C ASP A 96 -18.47 2.52 4.33
N ASN A 97 -18.76 2.65 3.02
CA ASN A 97 -19.58 1.70 2.28
C ASN A 97 -19.06 0.25 2.39
N LEU A 98 -17.74 0.06 2.22
CA LEU A 98 -17.13 -1.27 2.34
C LEU A 98 -17.25 -1.82 3.76
N ALA A 99 -17.08 -0.98 4.77
CA ALA A 99 -17.20 -1.36 6.17
C ALA A 99 -18.65 -1.70 6.56
N GLU A 100 -19.64 -0.93 6.05
CA GLU A 100 -21.06 -1.22 6.22
C GLU A 100 -21.43 -2.57 5.60
N ALA A 101 -21.01 -2.80 4.35
CA ALA A 101 -21.24 -4.06 3.66
C ALA A 101 -20.55 -5.23 4.37
N ALA A 102 -19.29 -5.07 4.80
CA ALA A 102 -18.57 -6.11 5.54
C ALA A 102 -19.32 -6.51 6.83
N ARG A 103 -19.81 -5.51 7.59
CA ARG A 103 -20.62 -5.76 8.80
C ARG A 103 -21.94 -6.46 8.48
N GLU A 104 -22.64 -6.02 7.42
CA GLU A 104 -23.93 -6.57 7.02
C GLU A 104 -23.83 -8.05 6.64
N PHE A 105 -22.81 -8.42 5.88
CA PHE A 105 -22.59 -9.79 5.44
C PHE A 105 -21.77 -10.65 6.42
N GLY A 106 -21.25 -10.06 7.52
CA GLY A 106 -20.43 -10.78 8.51
C GLY A 106 -19.10 -11.27 7.94
N ILE A 107 -18.46 -10.47 7.08
CA ILE A 107 -17.20 -10.78 6.41
C ILE A 107 -16.10 -9.83 6.87
N THR A 108 -14.83 -10.21 6.65
CA THR A 108 -13.68 -9.40 7.06
C THR A 108 -13.32 -8.33 6.02
N LEU A 109 -13.01 -7.12 6.48
CA LEU A 109 -12.44 -6.05 5.67
C LEU A 109 -10.94 -5.85 5.98
N ILE A 110 -10.06 -6.16 5.03
CA ILE A 110 -8.64 -5.78 5.07
C ILE A 110 -8.47 -4.47 4.30
N HIS A 111 -7.98 -3.42 4.97
CA HIS A 111 -7.87 -2.08 4.39
C HIS A 111 -6.44 -1.55 4.43
N ILE A 112 -5.95 -1.04 3.28
CA ILE A 112 -4.63 -0.43 3.19
C ILE A 112 -4.72 1.05 3.55
N SER A 113 -4.09 1.42 4.66
CA SER A 113 -3.92 2.80 5.12
C SER A 113 -2.48 3.29 4.92
N THR A 114 -2.06 4.35 5.61
CA THR A 114 -0.82 5.08 5.33
C THR A 114 -0.12 5.58 6.60
N ASP A 115 1.19 5.74 6.50
CA ASP A 115 2.03 6.45 7.47
C ASP A 115 1.74 7.97 7.55
N TYR A 116 1.08 8.55 6.53
CA TYR A 116 0.66 9.96 6.52
C TYR A 116 -0.42 10.31 7.56
N VAL A 117 -0.94 9.33 8.30
CA VAL A 117 -1.78 9.60 9.48
C VAL A 117 -0.98 10.19 10.65
N PHE A 118 0.36 10.09 10.62
CA PHE A 118 1.25 10.63 11.63
C PHE A 118 1.85 11.99 11.24
N GLY A 119 2.14 12.84 12.23
CA GLY A 119 2.69 14.18 12.02
C GLY A 119 4.18 14.26 11.69
N GLY A 120 4.93 13.18 11.90
CA GLY A 120 6.34 13.13 11.49
C GLY A 120 7.35 13.70 12.49
N GLU A 121 6.94 14.00 13.74
CA GLU A 121 7.77 14.64 14.78
C GLU A 121 8.45 13.63 15.72
N SER A 122 8.25 12.32 15.50
CA SER A 122 8.83 11.29 16.36
C SER A 122 10.33 11.11 16.09
N SER A 123 11.06 10.68 17.09
CA SER A 123 12.46 10.22 16.99
C SER A 123 12.58 8.69 17.13
N LYS A 124 11.46 7.99 17.23
CA LYS A 124 11.36 6.52 17.32
C LYS A 124 10.26 6.03 16.38
N PRO A 125 10.29 4.76 15.96
CA PRO A 125 9.23 4.18 15.13
C PRO A 125 7.84 4.38 15.75
N TYR A 126 6.87 4.75 14.92
CA TYR A 126 5.47 4.89 15.32
C TYR A 126 4.85 3.52 15.54
N THR A 127 4.26 3.33 16.71
CA THR A 127 3.39 2.20 17.01
C THR A 127 1.95 2.49 16.58
N GLU A 128 1.11 1.46 16.56
CA GLU A 128 -0.31 1.60 16.26
C GLU A 128 -1.07 2.45 17.29
N LEU A 129 -0.54 2.56 18.51
CA LEU A 129 -1.11 3.31 19.64
C LEU A 129 -0.66 4.78 19.68
N ASP A 130 0.30 5.19 18.86
CA ASP A 130 0.75 6.58 18.81
C ASP A 130 -0.35 7.49 18.24
N GLY A 131 -0.45 8.69 18.77
CA GLY A 131 -1.45 9.69 18.35
C GLY A 131 -1.30 10.06 16.89
N THR A 132 -2.40 10.08 16.15
CA THR A 132 -2.45 10.52 14.77
C THR A 132 -2.58 12.04 14.66
N SER A 133 -1.85 12.64 13.71
CA SER A 133 -1.84 14.08 13.43
C SER A 133 -1.48 14.33 11.96
N PRO A 134 -2.36 13.97 11.01
CA PRO A 134 -2.07 14.10 9.58
C PRO A 134 -1.80 15.56 9.20
N LEU A 135 -0.78 15.78 8.34
CA LEU A 135 -0.33 17.12 7.93
C LEU A 135 -1.07 17.66 6.70
N GLY A 136 -1.73 16.82 5.92
CA GLY A 136 -2.38 17.19 4.68
C GLY A 136 -3.64 16.37 4.40
N VAL A 137 -4.33 16.73 3.32
CA VAL A 137 -5.63 16.18 2.92
C VAL A 137 -5.58 14.65 2.72
N TYR A 138 -4.54 14.13 2.08
CA TYR A 138 -4.39 12.70 1.89
C TYR A 138 -4.40 11.93 3.22
N GLY A 139 -3.55 12.32 4.16
CA GLY A 139 -3.49 11.69 5.48
C GLY A 139 -4.79 11.84 6.27
N LEU A 140 -5.43 13.03 6.18
CA LEU A 140 -6.70 13.31 6.83
C LEU A 140 -7.83 12.40 6.33
N THR A 141 -7.98 12.28 5.01
CA THR A 141 -9.05 11.46 4.41
C THR A 141 -8.81 9.96 4.62
N LYS A 142 -7.55 9.50 4.58
CA LYS A 142 -7.20 8.10 4.94
C LYS A 142 -7.53 7.79 6.40
N LEU A 143 -7.21 8.72 7.32
CA LEU A 143 -7.56 8.58 8.74
C LEU A 143 -9.08 8.57 8.97
N ALA A 144 -9.84 9.35 8.19
CA ALA A 144 -11.30 9.32 8.25
C ALA A 144 -11.85 7.92 7.85
N GLY A 145 -11.28 7.30 6.81
CA GLY A 145 -11.61 5.94 6.43
C GLY A 145 -11.26 4.89 7.50
N GLU A 146 -10.10 5.01 8.19
CA GLU A 146 -9.79 4.16 9.34
C GLU A 146 -10.88 4.25 10.42
N ARG A 147 -11.31 5.49 10.74
CA ARG A 147 -12.37 5.73 11.75
C ARG A 147 -13.70 5.15 11.33
N ALA A 148 -14.10 5.30 10.06
CA ALA A 148 -15.32 4.70 9.53
C ALA A 148 -15.32 3.17 9.72
N ILE A 149 -14.20 2.49 9.43
CA ILE A 149 -14.07 1.05 9.68
C ILE A 149 -14.23 0.72 11.16
N LEU A 150 -13.54 1.44 12.06
CA LEU A 150 -13.61 1.21 13.50
C LEU A 150 -15.03 1.43 14.04
N ASP A 151 -15.71 2.48 13.59
CA ASP A 151 -17.06 2.85 14.03
C ASP A 151 -18.13 1.89 13.47
N SER A 152 -17.89 1.25 12.33
CA SER A 152 -18.81 0.27 11.74
C SER A 152 -18.99 -0.98 12.59
N GLY A 153 -17.95 -1.39 13.33
CA GLY A 153 -17.91 -2.62 14.11
C GLY A 153 -17.81 -3.91 13.27
N CYS A 154 -17.42 -3.83 11.98
CA CYS A 154 -17.10 -5.02 11.19
C CYS A 154 -15.77 -5.65 11.63
N ASP A 155 -15.58 -6.93 11.34
CA ASP A 155 -14.26 -7.57 11.47
C ASP A 155 -13.30 -6.95 10.46
N HIS A 156 -12.11 -6.53 10.94
CA HIS A 156 -11.20 -5.77 10.09
C HIS A 156 -9.72 -5.96 10.43
N VAL A 157 -8.89 -5.77 9.40
CA VAL A 157 -7.43 -5.60 9.54
C VAL A 157 -7.04 -4.35 8.75
N ILE A 158 -6.70 -3.27 9.46
CA ILE A 158 -6.22 -2.03 8.84
C ILE A 158 -4.69 -2.08 8.81
N LEU A 159 -4.10 -2.00 7.61
CA LEU A 159 -2.65 -2.03 7.40
C LEU A 159 -2.14 -0.63 7.06
N ARG A 160 -1.53 0.08 8.02
CA ARG A 160 -0.79 1.30 7.76
C ARG A 160 0.54 0.95 7.10
N THR A 161 0.76 1.44 5.89
CA THR A 161 2.00 1.19 5.15
C THR A 161 2.67 2.49 4.71
N SER A 162 3.93 2.42 4.29
CA SER A 162 4.72 3.59 3.91
C SER A 162 5.47 3.36 2.60
N TRP A 163 5.67 4.43 1.81
CA TRP A 163 6.54 4.51 0.64
C TRP A 163 6.38 3.33 -0.33
N LEU A 164 5.14 2.98 -0.62
CA LEU A 164 4.79 1.82 -1.46
C LEU A 164 5.35 1.98 -2.88
N TYR A 165 5.98 0.93 -3.39
CA TYR A 165 6.49 0.88 -4.75
C TYR A 165 6.31 -0.49 -5.40
N SER A 166 6.24 -0.50 -6.74
CA SER A 166 6.11 -1.70 -7.55
C SER A 166 6.73 -1.51 -8.95
N PRO A 167 6.87 -2.54 -9.77
CA PRO A 167 7.18 -2.41 -11.19
C PRO A 167 6.10 -1.68 -11.98
N TYR A 168 4.88 -1.64 -11.45
CA TYR A 168 3.69 -1.08 -12.09
C TYR A 168 3.42 0.35 -11.60
N GLY A 169 2.50 1.06 -12.27
CA GLY A 169 2.04 2.39 -11.88
C GLY A 169 3.15 3.45 -11.77
N ARG A 170 2.85 4.56 -11.11
CA ARG A 170 3.79 5.65 -10.82
C ARG A 170 4.27 5.50 -9.37
N ASN A 171 5.57 5.53 -9.14
CA ASN A 171 6.15 5.53 -7.80
C ASN A 171 7.55 6.15 -7.79
N PHE A 172 8.08 6.41 -6.60
CA PHE A 172 9.38 7.05 -6.41
C PHE A 172 10.53 6.23 -7.01
N VAL A 173 10.53 4.90 -6.87
CA VAL A 173 11.59 4.01 -7.39
C VAL A 173 11.68 4.11 -8.92
N LYS A 174 10.54 4.05 -9.62
CA LYS A 174 10.50 4.21 -11.09
C LYS A 174 10.92 5.61 -11.52
N THR A 175 10.54 6.63 -10.77
CA THR A 175 10.96 8.01 -11.03
C THR A 175 12.48 8.14 -10.89
N MET A 176 13.07 7.61 -9.82
CA MET A 176 14.52 7.65 -9.61
C MET A 176 15.27 6.81 -10.66
N LYS A 177 14.78 5.60 -10.99
CA LYS A 177 15.34 4.78 -12.08
C LYS A 177 15.45 5.57 -13.38
N ARG A 178 14.40 6.31 -13.76
CA ARG A 178 14.37 7.14 -14.97
C ARG A 178 15.29 8.35 -14.84
N LEU A 179 15.16 9.14 -13.79
CA LEU A 179 15.90 10.39 -13.63
C LEU A 179 17.40 10.16 -13.49
N THR A 180 17.83 9.11 -12.81
CA THR A 180 19.27 8.77 -12.67
C THR A 180 19.88 8.24 -13.98
N ALA A 181 19.05 7.76 -14.93
CA ALA A 181 19.51 7.39 -16.26
C ALA A 181 19.58 8.58 -17.22
N GLU A 182 18.73 9.60 -17.02
CA GLU A 182 18.58 10.74 -17.94
C GLU A 182 19.45 11.96 -17.56
N LYS A 183 19.85 12.09 -16.27
CA LYS A 183 20.51 13.28 -15.73
C LYS A 183 21.91 12.98 -15.23
N ASP A 184 22.83 13.95 -15.41
CA ASP A 184 24.18 13.89 -14.85
C ASP A 184 24.19 14.14 -13.33
N GLU A 185 23.28 15.02 -12.87
CA GLU A 185 23.12 15.36 -11.43
C GLU A 185 21.63 15.47 -11.05
N LEU A 186 21.36 15.13 -9.80
CA LEU A 186 20.01 15.22 -9.23
C LEU A 186 20.06 15.54 -7.72
N ASN A 187 19.33 16.57 -7.29
CA ASN A 187 19.11 16.85 -5.87
C ASN A 187 18.01 15.94 -5.32
N VAL A 188 18.24 15.32 -4.16
CA VAL A 188 17.27 14.45 -3.50
C VAL A 188 17.23 14.76 -2.01
N VAL A 189 16.03 14.83 -1.46
CA VAL A 189 15.76 15.15 -0.04
C VAL A 189 16.36 14.10 0.88
N ILE A 190 17.09 14.53 1.93
CA ILE A 190 17.77 13.67 2.89
C ILE A 190 17.12 13.67 4.28
N ASP A 191 16.32 14.68 4.59
CA ASP A 191 15.68 14.89 5.89
C ASP A 191 14.22 14.36 5.97
N GLU A 192 13.79 13.59 4.98
CA GLU A 192 12.59 12.73 5.07
C GLU A 192 13.05 11.29 5.29
N ILE A 193 12.70 10.72 6.45
CA ILE A 193 13.08 9.38 6.89
C ILE A 193 11.84 8.48 6.99
N GLY A 194 11.88 7.34 6.32
CA GLY A 194 10.79 6.37 6.32
C GLY A 194 11.29 4.98 5.94
N THR A 195 10.36 4.10 5.60
CA THR A 195 10.71 2.76 5.14
C THR A 195 10.01 2.45 3.81
N PRO A 196 10.77 2.11 2.74
CA PRO A 196 10.16 1.66 1.49
C PRO A 196 9.47 0.31 1.66
N THR A 197 8.30 0.17 1.07
CA THR A 197 7.52 -1.07 1.06
C THR A 197 7.31 -1.57 -0.37
N TYR A 198 7.78 -2.76 -0.66
CA TYR A 198 7.50 -3.41 -1.94
C TYR A 198 6.09 -3.98 -1.95
N ALA A 199 5.27 -3.57 -2.93
CA ALA A 199 3.86 -3.97 -2.98
C ALA A 199 3.65 -5.50 -3.03
N ARG A 200 4.58 -6.25 -3.60
CA ARG A 200 4.54 -7.72 -3.61
C ARG A 200 4.68 -8.31 -2.20
N ASP A 201 5.55 -7.74 -1.38
CA ASP A 201 5.76 -8.24 -0.01
C ASP A 201 4.52 -7.93 0.86
N LEU A 202 3.92 -6.74 0.66
CA LEU A 202 2.64 -6.41 1.30
C LEU A 202 1.51 -7.34 0.84
N ALA A 203 1.44 -7.66 -0.45
CA ALA A 203 0.45 -8.60 -0.98
C ALA A 203 0.64 -10.01 -0.38
N GLN A 204 1.90 -10.47 -0.25
CA GLN A 204 2.19 -11.75 0.40
C GLN A 204 1.74 -11.73 1.87
N ALA A 205 2.04 -10.65 2.60
CA ALA A 205 1.61 -10.50 3.99
C ALA A 205 0.08 -10.53 4.14
N ILE A 206 -0.66 -9.91 3.21
CA ILE A 206 -2.14 -9.96 3.20
C ILE A 206 -2.63 -11.40 3.03
N ILE A 207 -2.04 -12.16 2.11
CA ILE A 207 -2.37 -13.56 1.88
C ILE A 207 -2.07 -14.39 3.13
N ASP A 208 -0.91 -14.19 3.75
CA ASP A 208 -0.52 -14.90 4.98
C ASP A 208 -1.47 -14.56 6.15
N ILE A 209 -1.92 -13.30 6.25
CA ILE A 209 -2.94 -12.87 7.22
C ILE A 209 -4.27 -13.60 6.98
N ILE A 210 -4.75 -13.67 5.74
CA ILE A 210 -5.98 -14.40 5.38
C ILE A 210 -5.84 -15.88 5.75
N HIS A 211 -4.72 -16.51 5.37
CA HIS A 211 -4.47 -17.93 5.64
C HIS A 211 -4.25 -18.24 7.12
N SER A 212 -3.91 -17.25 7.94
CA SER A 212 -3.76 -17.45 9.38
C SER A 212 -5.07 -17.88 10.06
N GLY A 213 -6.22 -17.60 9.44
CA GLY A 213 -7.55 -17.82 10.01
C GLY A 213 -7.81 -17.01 11.28
N LYS A 214 -7.12 -15.88 11.46
CA LYS A 214 -7.21 -15.03 12.66
C LYS A 214 -7.90 -13.69 12.40
N THR A 215 -8.36 -13.43 11.19
CA THR A 215 -8.85 -12.10 10.78
C THR A 215 -10.11 -11.67 11.54
N ASP A 216 -10.94 -12.61 11.96
CA ASP A 216 -12.15 -12.41 12.74
C ASP A 216 -11.89 -12.18 14.24
N ILE A 217 -10.79 -12.75 14.78
CA ILE A 217 -10.45 -12.66 16.21
C ILE A 217 -9.34 -11.65 16.51
N CYS A 218 -8.62 -11.18 15.49
CA CYS A 218 -7.53 -10.23 15.60
C CYS A 218 -7.86 -8.91 14.85
N SER A 219 -9.12 -8.45 14.95
CA SER A 219 -9.51 -7.14 14.41
C SER A 219 -8.67 -6.02 15.01
N GLY A 220 -8.18 -5.11 14.16
CA GLY A 220 -7.37 -3.99 14.64
C GLY A 220 -6.57 -3.27 13.56
N ILE A 221 -5.80 -2.28 14.03
CA ILE A 221 -4.84 -1.53 13.21
C ILE A 221 -3.46 -2.18 13.38
N TYR A 222 -2.75 -2.31 12.28
CA TYR A 222 -1.40 -2.87 12.22
C TYR A 222 -0.50 -2.04 11.32
N ASN A 223 0.75 -1.90 11.69
CA ASN A 223 1.76 -1.28 10.86
C ASN A 223 2.49 -2.33 10.02
N TYR A 224 2.64 -2.10 8.71
CA TYR A 224 3.40 -2.96 7.82
C TYR A 224 4.26 -2.12 6.86
N SER A 225 5.58 -2.30 6.90
CA SER A 225 6.53 -1.77 5.91
C SER A 225 7.73 -2.70 5.83
N GLY A 226 8.62 -2.53 4.85
CA GLY A 226 9.88 -3.27 4.83
C GLY A 226 10.67 -3.14 6.14
N GLU A 227 11.57 -4.06 6.45
CA GLU A 227 12.48 -3.88 7.59
C GLU A 227 13.57 -2.84 7.28
N GLY A 228 14.11 -2.19 8.32
CA GLY A 228 15.06 -1.10 8.21
C GLY A 228 14.40 0.27 8.03
N LEU A 229 15.21 1.25 7.72
CA LEU A 229 14.80 2.63 7.43
C LEU A 229 15.80 3.30 6.50
N CYS A 230 15.42 4.35 5.80
CA CYS A 230 16.31 5.15 4.98
C CYS A 230 15.73 6.56 4.72
N SER A 231 16.57 7.48 4.25
CA SER A 231 16.10 8.73 3.67
C SER A 231 15.63 8.53 2.21
N ARG A 232 14.94 9.54 1.65
CA ARG A 232 14.66 9.57 0.21
C ARG A 232 15.96 9.55 -0.61
N PHE A 233 16.99 10.20 -0.10
CA PHE A 233 18.31 10.20 -0.73
C PHE A 233 18.93 8.79 -0.78
N ASP A 234 18.91 8.05 0.34
CA ASP A 234 19.45 6.69 0.40
C ASP A 234 18.71 5.75 -0.55
N LEU A 235 17.37 5.85 -0.60
CA LEU A 235 16.56 5.07 -1.54
C LEU A 235 16.91 5.40 -3.00
N ALA A 236 17.04 6.68 -3.35
CA ALA A 236 17.44 7.10 -4.71
C ALA A 236 18.83 6.61 -5.06
N TYR A 237 19.78 6.69 -4.12
CA TYR A 237 21.14 6.22 -4.29
C TYR A 237 21.17 4.71 -4.59
N GLU A 238 20.46 3.91 -3.81
CA GLU A 238 20.41 2.47 -4.00
C GLU A 238 19.72 2.08 -5.33
N VAL A 239 18.66 2.80 -5.72
CA VAL A 239 18.04 2.64 -7.05
C VAL A 239 19.05 2.89 -8.17
N GLY A 240 19.76 4.00 -8.15
CA GLY A 240 20.79 4.32 -9.15
C GLY A 240 21.90 3.25 -9.21
N ARG A 241 22.39 2.82 -8.04
CA ARG A 241 23.39 1.76 -7.91
C ARG A 241 22.93 0.43 -8.52
N LEU A 242 21.73 -0.03 -8.20
CA LEU A 242 21.15 -1.28 -8.72
C LEU A 242 20.86 -1.22 -10.22
N CYS A 243 20.57 -0.03 -10.75
CA CYS A 243 20.39 0.18 -12.19
C CYS A 243 21.69 0.32 -12.97
N GLY A 244 22.83 0.54 -12.29
CA GLY A 244 24.13 0.82 -12.92
C GLY A 244 24.23 2.25 -13.50
N ASN A 245 23.40 3.18 -12.99
CA ASN A 245 23.39 4.57 -13.45
C ASN A 245 24.52 5.37 -12.79
N VAL A 246 25.09 6.33 -13.54
CA VAL A 246 26.25 7.15 -13.10
C VAL A 246 25.86 8.56 -12.65
N CYS A 247 24.58 8.84 -12.49
CA CYS A 247 24.08 10.14 -12.04
C CYS A 247 24.67 10.52 -10.67
N ARG A 248 25.15 11.75 -10.53
CA ARG A 248 25.63 12.31 -9.26
C ARG A 248 24.45 12.78 -8.42
N LEU A 249 24.10 12.02 -7.38
CA LEU A 249 23.10 12.44 -6.42
C LEU A 249 23.70 13.43 -5.41
N LYS A 250 22.99 14.54 -5.17
CA LYS A 250 23.32 15.57 -4.18
C LYS A 250 22.22 15.61 -3.12
N PRO A 251 22.55 15.46 -1.83
CA PRO A 251 21.57 15.63 -0.78
C PRO A 251 21.13 17.09 -0.70
N CYS A 252 19.82 17.31 -0.47
CA CYS A 252 19.24 18.62 -0.15
C CYS A 252 18.25 18.46 1.02
N LEU A 253 17.86 19.57 1.62
CA LEU A 253 16.82 19.57 2.63
C LEU A 253 15.45 19.73 1.99
N SER A 254 14.41 19.26 2.66
CA SER A 254 13.02 19.41 2.21
C SER A 254 12.62 20.88 2.03
N VAL A 255 13.14 21.78 2.86
CA VAL A 255 12.94 23.24 2.74
C VAL A 255 13.45 23.80 1.42
N ASP A 256 14.47 23.19 0.81
CA ASP A 256 15.04 23.58 -0.49
C ASP A 256 14.26 22.95 -1.68
N PHE A 257 13.34 22.02 -1.39
CA PHE A 257 12.54 21.33 -2.38
C PHE A 257 11.04 21.36 -1.99
N PRO A 258 10.41 22.56 -2.04
CA PRO A 258 9.04 22.73 -1.57
C PRO A 258 8.06 21.90 -2.41
N THR A 259 7.12 21.25 -1.72
CA THR A 259 6.00 20.49 -2.28
C THR A 259 4.69 21.12 -1.85
N VAL A 260 3.60 20.88 -2.57
CA VAL A 260 2.26 21.40 -2.21
C VAL A 260 1.78 20.71 -0.93
N ALA A 261 1.88 19.39 -0.90
CA ALA A 261 1.53 18.60 0.28
C ALA A 261 2.67 18.58 1.29
N ALA A 262 2.36 18.86 2.56
CA ALA A 262 3.30 18.67 3.67
C ALA A 262 3.63 17.18 3.85
N ARG A 263 4.89 16.86 4.07
CA ARG A 263 5.37 15.49 4.27
C ARG A 263 5.97 15.32 5.65
N PRO A 264 5.73 14.17 6.30
CA PRO A 264 6.35 13.89 7.59
C PRO A 264 7.87 13.75 7.42
N HIS A 265 8.65 14.41 8.30
CA HIS A 265 10.12 14.23 8.32
C HIS A 265 10.52 12.84 8.78
N TYR A 266 9.72 12.21 9.63
CA TYR A 266 9.96 10.86 10.12
C TYR A 266 8.65 10.07 10.09
N SER A 267 8.62 8.96 9.35
CA SER A 267 7.42 8.11 9.21
C SER A 267 7.72 6.60 9.35
N VAL A 268 8.80 6.25 10.05
CA VAL A 268 9.14 4.85 10.30
C VAL A 268 8.10 4.21 11.19
N LEU A 269 7.62 3.03 10.80
CA LEU A 269 6.59 2.26 11.48
C LEU A 269 7.21 1.13 12.32
N ASP A 270 6.74 0.94 13.55
CA ASP A 270 7.01 -0.28 14.33
C ASP A 270 6.09 -1.41 13.84
N LYS A 271 6.67 -2.56 13.53
CA LYS A 271 5.98 -3.73 12.97
C LYS A 271 5.89 -4.90 13.94
N THR A 272 6.19 -4.65 15.22
CA THR A 272 6.22 -5.70 16.23
C THR A 272 4.86 -6.37 16.39
N LEU A 273 3.79 -5.58 16.40
CA LEU A 273 2.43 -6.10 16.62
C LEU A 273 2.02 -7.05 15.48
N ILE A 274 2.15 -6.64 14.22
CA ILE A 274 1.73 -7.48 13.09
C ILE A 274 2.56 -8.78 13.01
N LYS A 275 3.88 -8.69 13.25
CA LYS A 275 4.77 -9.87 13.24
C LYS A 275 4.38 -10.87 14.32
N THR A 276 4.08 -10.41 15.53
CA THR A 276 3.71 -11.31 16.63
C THR A 276 2.30 -11.87 16.53
N THR A 277 1.35 -11.10 15.95
CA THR A 277 -0.04 -11.52 15.79
C THR A 277 -0.19 -12.59 14.70
N PHE A 278 0.42 -12.36 13.56
CA PHE A 278 0.23 -13.18 12.36
C PHE A 278 1.46 -14.04 12.00
N ASP A 279 2.51 -14.04 12.84
CA ASP A 279 3.74 -14.80 12.62
C ASP A 279 4.43 -14.48 11.29
N LEU A 280 4.51 -13.16 10.96
CA LEU A 280 5.04 -12.70 9.69
C LEU A 280 6.55 -12.43 9.75
N GLU A 281 7.25 -12.87 8.71
CA GLU A 281 8.61 -12.45 8.40
C GLU A 281 8.59 -11.34 7.35
N ILE A 282 9.19 -10.19 7.68
CA ILE A 282 9.22 -9.02 6.79
C ILE A 282 10.63 -8.86 6.21
N PRO A 283 10.79 -8.83 4.88
CA PRO A 283 12.09 -8.64 4.25
C PRO A 283 12.67 -7.25 4.51
N HIS A 284 14.01 -7.14 4.53
CA HIS A 284 14.67 -5.84 4.58
C HIS A 284 14.46 -5.09 3.26
N TRP A 285 14.20 -3.77 3.33
CA TRP A 285 13.83 -2.95 2.16
C TRP A 285 14.84 -3.02 1.01
N THR A 286 16.13 -3.21 1.30
CA THR A 286 17.17 -3.33 0.24
C THR A 286 17.06 -4.64 -0.54
N GLU A 287 16.63 -5.72 0.09
CA GLU A 287 16.40 -7.02 -0.58
C GLU A 287 15.18 -6.92 -1.48
N SER A 288 14.09 -6.40 -0.96
CA SER A 288 12.85 -6.13 -1.69
C SER A 288 13.09 -5.21 -2.89
N LEU A 289 13.88 -4.15 -2.72
CA LEU A 289 14.24 -3.24 -3.80
C LEU A 289 15.04 -3.95 -4.91
N ARG A 290 16.01 -4.80 -4.52
CA ARG A 290 16.79 -5.58 -5.48
C ARG A 290 15.89 -6.51 -6.30
N HIS A 291 14.93 -7.18 -5.67
CA HIS A 291 13.96 -8.02 -6.35
C HIS A 291 13.09 -7.21 -7.32
N CYS A 292 12.57 -6.06 -6.89
CA CYS A 292 11.75 -5.20 -7.73
C CYS A 292 12.52 -4.68 -8.96
N ILE A 293 13.75 -4.19 -8.79
CA ILE A 293 14.58 -3.73 -9.90
C ILE A 293 14.94 -4.88 -10.86
N GLY A 294 15.27 -6.06 -10.32
CA GLY A 294 15.52 -7.26 -11.12
C GLY A 294 14.33 -7.63 -12.00
N ARG A 295 13.12 -7.57 -11.41
CA ARG A 295 11.88 -7.80 -12.16
C ARG A 295 11.63 -6.75 -13.24
N MET A 296 11.83 -5.46 -12.94
CA MET A 296 11.71 -4.39 -13.95
C MET A 296 12.64 -4.61 -15.14
N LYS A 297 13.84 -5.18 -14.93
CA LYS A 297 14.78 -5.49 -16.00
C LYS A 297 14.26 -6.63 -16.89
N LYS A 298 13.81 -7.73 -16.31
CA LYS A 298 13.19 -8.85 -17.04
C LYS A 298 11.99 -8.40 -17.88
N MET A 299 11.08 -7.58 -17.31
CA MET A 299 9.93 -7.04 -18.05
C MET A 299 10.34 -6.17 -19.25
N GLN A 300 11.51 -5.52 -19.23
CA GLN A 300 12.03 -4.75 -20.36
C GLN A 300 12.67 -5.63 -21.42
N GLU A 301 13.21 -6.78 -21.04
CA GLU A 301 13.83 -7.77 -21.92
C GLU A 301 12.79 -8.70 -22.61
N GLY A 302 11.51 -8.58 -22.22
CA GLY A 302 10.40 -9.34 -22.81
C GLY A 302 10.22 -10.75 -22.23
N GLU A 303 10.81 -10.97 -21.03
CA GLU A 303 10.68 -12.21 -20.26
C GLU A 303 9.54 -12.15 -19.22
#